data_7a459d500f20045f0083166864833449
#
_entry.id   7a459d500f20045f0083166864833449
#
_cell.length_a   1.000
_cell.length_b   1.000
_cell.length_c   1.000
_cell.angle_alpha   90.00
_cell.angle_beta   90.00
_cell.angle_gamma   90.00
#
_symmetry.space_group_name_H-M   'P 1'
#
loop_
_entity.id
_entity.type
_entity.pdbx_description
1 polymer ?
#
loop_
_entity_poly.entity_id
_entity_poly.type
_entity_poly.pdbx_seq_one_letter_code
_entity_poly.pdbx_strand_id
1 'polypeptide(L)'
;MSERLPHEKGFHVSWDQLHRDARALAWRLDGKGPQNGAWKAVVAITRGGMAPAMIVARELDIRTVDTISVKSYDHQSQSEPQIIKSPNSELIGDGTGILIIDDLVDTGKTLEAVRSLMPKA
;
A
#
# COMPACT_ATOMS: atom_id res chain seq x y z
N MET A 1 -7.07 2.00 26.51
CA MET A 1 -6.65 1.22 25.40
C MET A 1 -7.42 -0.07 25.30
N SER A 2 -7.88 -0.38 24.15
CA SER A 2 -8.69 -1.57 24.01
C SER A 2 -7.81 -2.80 24.14
N GLU A 3 -8.40 -3.84 24.61
CA GLU A 3 -7.72 -5.10 24.71
C GLU A 3 -7.64 -5.76 23.39
N ARG A 4 -6.54 -6.42 23.16
CA ARG A 4 -6.37 -7.15 21.93
C ARG A 4 -7.18 -8.41 21.99
N LEU A 5 -7.83 -8.69 20.89
CA LEU A 5 -8.55 -9.95 20.76
C LEU A 5 -7.54 -11.09 20.64
N PRO A 6 -7.94 -12.29 21.05
CA PRO A 6 -6.99 -13.41 21.02
C PRO A 6 -6.36 -13.64 19.65
N HIS A 7 -7.10 -13.40 18.58
CA HIS A 7 -6.57 -13.63 17.25
C HIS A 7 -5.61 -12.54 16.81
N GLU A 8 -5.49 -11.48 17.58
CA GLU A 8 -4.58 -10.38 17.25
C GLU A 8 -3.25 -10.47 17.97
N LYS A 9 -3.13 -11.39 18.88
CA LYS A 9 -1.88 -11.47 19.63
C LYS A 9 -0.76 -11.88 18.69
N GLY A 10 0.39 -11.34 18.92
CA GLY A 10 1.53 -11.61 18.08
C GLY A 10 1.76 -10.58 17.00
N PHE A 11 0.77 -9.75 16.73
CA PHE A 11 0.94 -8.70 15.73
C PHE A 11 0.64 -7.35 16.32
N HIS A 12 1.53 -6.92 17.17
CA HIS A 12 1.38 -5.62 17.79
C HIS A 12 2.58 -4.78 17.41
N VAL A 13 2.34 -3.82 16.54
CA VAL A 13 3.39 -2.94 16.06
C VAL A 13 3.09 -1.53 16.57
N SER A 14 4.04 -0.95 17.29
CA SER A 14 3.88 0.40 17.78
C SER A 14 4.07 1.40 16.63
N TRP A 15 3.61 2.62 16.85
CA TRP A 15 3.83 3.69 15.88
C TRP A 15 5.31 3.93 15.65
N ASP A 16 6.12 3.86 16.69
CA ASP A 16 7.55 4.04 16.54
C ASP A 16 8.14 2.97 15.65
N GLN A 17 7.72 1.74 15.83
CA GLN A 17 8.25 0.64 15.03
C GLN A 17 7.78 0.74 13.59
N LEU A 18 6.51 1.09 13.40
CA LEU A 18 5.99 1.28 12.05
C LEU A 18 6.76 2.37 11.32
N HIS A 19 7.00 3.47 12.00
CA HIS A 19 7.72 4.59 11.41
C HIS A 19 9.13 4.18 11.02
N ARG A 20 9.81 3.48 11.91
CA ARG A 20 11.17 3.03 11.66
C ARG A 20 11.24 2.06 10.50
N ASP A 21 10.32 1.11 10.47
CA ASP A 21 10.31 0.09 9.43
C ASP A 21 9.95 0.68 8.08
N ALA A 22 9.00 1.59 8.04
CA ALA A 22 8.62 2.24 6.79
C ALA A 22 9.76 3.09 6.24
N ARG A 23 10.50 3.76 7.11
CA ARG A 23 11.68 4.52 6.66
C ARG A 23 12.75 3.59 6.10
N ALA A 24 12.98 2.47 6.76
CA ALA A 24 13.95 1.51 6.27
C ALA A 24 13.55 0.96 4.90
N LEU A 25 12.28 0.72 4.72
CA LEU A 25 11.77 0.27 3.43
C LEU A 25 11.99 1.34 2.36
N ALA A 26 11.70 2.59 2.70
CA ALA A 26 11.91 3.68 1.75
C ALA A 26 13.37 3.77 1.32
N TRP A 27 14.29 3.60 2.26
CA TRP A 27 15.71 3.67 1.92
C TRP A 27 16.12 2.56 0.97
N ARG A 28 15.51 1.39 1.06
CA ARG A 28 15.77 0.30 0.11
C ARG A 28 15.24 0.62 -1.27
N LEU A 29 14.17 1.40 -1.34
CA LEU A 29 13.54 1.75 -2.61
C LEU A 29 14.15 2.99 -3.25
N ASP A 30 14.94 3.72 -2.51
CA ASP A 30 15.54 4.95 -3.00
C ASP A 30 16.48 4.64 -4.17
N GLY A 31 16.30 5.35 -5.26
CA GLY A 31 17.11 5.15 -6.43
C GLY A 31 16.74 3.95 -7.28
N LYS A 32 15.69 3.24 -6.93
CA LYS A 32 15.29 2.03 -7.64
C LYS A 32 14.13 2.23 -8.60
N GLY A 33 13.63 3.43 -8.72
CA GLY A 33 12.51 3.70 -9.60
C GLY A 33 12.91 3.61 -11.07
N PRO A 34 11.93 3.38 -11.95
CA PRO A 34 12.21 3.18 -13.37
C PRO A 34 12.54 4.45 -14.13
N GLN A 35 12.30 5.62 -13.55
CA GLN A 35 12.52 6.88 -14.25
C GLN A 35 13.80 7.51 -13.70
N ASN A 36 14.93 7.00 -14.17
CA ASN A 36 16.24 7.44 -13.69
C ASN A 36 16.39 7.27 -12.19
N GLY A 37 15.83 6.18 -11.68
CA GLY A 37 15.87 5.89 -10.26
C GLY A 37 14.73 6.50 -9.47
N ALA A 38 13.93 7.36 -10.06
CA ALA A 38 12.87 8.06 -9.36
C ALA A 38 11.55 7.33 -9.47
N TRP A 39 10.72 7.51 -8.45
CA TRP A 39 9.35 7.00 -8.43
C TRP A 39 8.40 8.14 -8.71
N LYS A 40 7.34 7.82 -9.44
CA LYS A 40 6.40 8.84 -9.88
C LYS A 40 5.41 9.21 -8.78
N ALA A 41 4.88 8.20 -8.10
CA ALA A 41 3.82 8.42 -7.13
C ALA A 41 3.68 7.21 -6.21
N VAL A 42 2.98 7.43 -5.13
CA VAL A 42 2.62 6.38 -4.19
C VAL A 42 1.11 6.20 -4.23
N VAL A 43 0.65 4.97 -4.28
CA VAL A 43 -0.77 4.65 -4.16
C VAL A 43 -0.94 3.78 -2.92
N ALA A 44 -1.68 4.28 -1.96
CA ALA A 44 -1.92 3.58 -0.71
C ALA A 44 -3.19 2.77 -0.81
N ILE A 45 -3.13 1.52 -0.38
CA ILE A 45 -4.33 0.71 -0.26
C ILE A 45 -4.96 1.06 1.07
N THR A 46 -6.14 1.67 1.01
CA THR A 46 -6.80 2.12 2.22
C THR A 46 -7.38 0.93 2.97
N ARG A 47 -7.47 1.01 4.21
CA ARG A 47 -6.98 2.11 5.06
C ARG A 47 -5.59 1.81 5.60
N GLY A 48 -5.23 0.53 5.67
CA GLY A 48 -4.02 0.11 6.35
C GLY A 48 -2.75 0.66 5.73
N GLY A 49 -2.74 0.85 4.43
CA GLY A 49 -1.55 1.34 3.77
C GLY A 49 -1.31 2.83 3.90
N MET A 50 -2.26 3.57 4.47
CA MET A 50 -2.15 5.02 4.46
C MET A 50 -1.02 5.53 5.33
N ALA A 51 -0.86 4.97 6.53
CA ALA A 51 0.21 5.42 7.40
C ALA A 51 1.59 5.10 6.83
N PRO A 52 1.90 3.87 6.44
CA PRO A 52 3.20 3.61 5.84
C PRO A 52 3.41 4.36 4.52
N ALA A 53 2.35 4.59 3.76
CA ALA A 53 2.49 5.32 2.50
C ALA A 53 2.96 6.74 2.73
N MET A 54 2.43 7.41 3.75
CA MET A 54 2.85 8.76 4.06
C MET A 54 4.32 8.81 4.45
N ILE A 55 4.76 7.83 5.22
CA ILE A 55 6.15 7.81 5.66
C ILE A 55 7.07 7.57 4.47
N VAL A 56 6.73 6.61 3.62
CA VAL A 56 7.54 6.30 2.45
C VAL A 56 7.58 7.48 1.48
N ALA A 57 6.43 8.09 1.23
CA ALA A 57 6.37 9.20 0.30
C ALA A 57 7.22 10.37 0.79
N ARG A 58 7.18 10.61 2.09
CA ARG A 58 7.93 11.71 2.65
C ARG A 58 9.42 11.44 2.62
N GLU A 59 9.81 10.21 2.94
CA GLU A 59 11.22 9.84 2.96
C GLU A 59 11.83 9.89 1.55
N LEU A 60 11.06 9.54 0.54
CA LEU A 60 11.52 9.54 -0.84
C LEU A 60 11.22 10.86 -1.57
N ASP A 61 10.65 11.81 -0.86
CA ASP A 61 10.26 13.11 -1.44
C ASP A 61 9.34 12.95 -2.64
N ILE A 62 8.41 12.02 -2.51
CA ILE A 62 7.37 11.82 -3.52
C ILE A 62 6.16 12.62 -3.08
N ARG A 63 5.80 13.63 -3.87
CA ARG A 63 4.72 14.52 -3.47
C ARG A 63 3.35 14.05 -3.90
N THR A 64 3.29 13.15 -4.86
CA THR A 64 2.02 12.69 -5.39
C THR A 64 1.64 11.38 -4.71
N VAL A 65 0.56 11.43 -3.95
CA VAL A 65 0.04 10.28 -3.22
C VAL A 65 -1.45 10.15 -3.54
N ASP A 66 -1.85 8.97 -3.97
CA ASP A 66 -3.25 8.69 -4.23
C ASP A 66 -3.63 7.45 -3.46
N THR A 67 -4.89 7.07 -3.52
CA THR A 67 -5.39 5.93 -2.77
C THR A 67 -6.22 5.03 -3.66
N ILE A 68 -6.28 3.78 -3.28
CA ILE A 68 -7.19 2.81 -3.88
C ILE A 68 -7.88 2.10 -2.74
N SER A 69 -9.19 1.97 -2.83
CA SER A 69 -9.97 1.32 -1.80
C SER A 69 -10.55 0.03 -2.34
N VAL A 70 -10.32 -1.04 -1.61
CA VAL A 70 -10.75 -2.37 -2.01
C VAL A 70 -11.61 -2.93 -0.90
N LYS A 71 -12.71 -3.53 -1.27
CA LYS A 71 -13.62 -4.13 -0.32
C LYS A 71 -13.76 -5.61 -0.65
N SER A 72 -13.67 -6.44 0.36
CA SER A 72 -13.91 -7.86 0.21
C SER A 72 -15.29 -8.18 0.75
N TYR A 73 -16.07 -8.87 -0.06
CA TYR A 73 -17.35 -9.38 0.40
C TYR A 73 -17.12 -10.76 0.94
N ASP A 74 -16.92 -10.80 2.22
CA ASP A 74 -16.50 -12.02 2.87
C ASP A 74 -17.72 -12.78 3.36
N HIS A 75 -18.28 -13.55 2.48
CA HIS A 75 -19.36 -14.43 2.86
C HIS A 75 -18.93 -15.85 2.57
N GLN A 76 -18.63 -16.54 3.62
CA GLN A 76 -18.11 -17.88 3.55
C GLN A 76 -16.80 -17.87 2.78
N SER A 77 -16.72 -18.67 1.75
CA SER A 77 -15.45 -18.87 1.09
C SER A 77 -15.30 -18.05 -0.18
N GLN A 78 -16.29 -17.26 -0.53
CA GLN A 78 -16.31 -16.62 -1.82
C GLN A 78 -16.04 -15.14 -1.72
N SER A 79 -14.91 -14.82 -1.20
CA SER A 79 -14.53 -13.43 -1.02
C SER A 79 -13.79 -12.94 -2.25
N GLU A 80 -14.42 -12.10 -3.03
CA GLU A 80 -13.79 -11.50 -4.20
C GLU A 80 -13.55 -10.03 -3.93
N PRO A 81 -12.31 -9.59 -3.99
CA PRO A 81 -12.04 -8.16 -3.78
C PRO A 81 -12.64 -7.33 -4.89
N GLN A 82 -13.23 -6.21 -4.49
CA GLN A 82 -13.78 -5.27 -5.45
C GLN A 82 -13.17 -3.90 -5.20
N ILE A 83 -12.75 -3.26 -6.25
CA ILE A 83 -12.20 -1.91 -6.17
C ILE A 83 -13.38 -0.96 -6.11
N ILE A 84 -13.53 -0.28 -4.97
CA ILE A 84 -14.64 0.64 -4.77
C ILE A 84 -14.22 2.10 -4.95
N LYS A 85 -12.93 2.36 -4.98
CA LYS A 85 -12.42 3.70 -5.27
C LYS A 85 -11.10 3.52 -6.00
N SER A 86 -11.01 4.02 -7.21
CA SER A 86 -9.81 3.91 -8.03
C SER A 86 -8.96 5.17 -7.92
N PRO A 87 -7.65 5.05 -8.09
CA PRO A 87 -6.83 6.24 -8.19
C PRO A 87 -7.06 6.94 -9.53
N ASN A 88 -6.48 8.10 -9.66
CA ASN A 88 -6.59 8.88 -10.91
C ASN A 88 -5.95 8.10 -12.05
N SER A 89 -6.72 7.85 -13.10
CA SER A 89 -6.26 6.99 -14.18
C SER A 89 -5.11 7.60 -14.98
N GLU A 90 -5.11 8.91 -15.12
CA GLU A 90 -4.01 9.57 -15.84
C GLU A 90 -2.74 9.53 -15.02
N LEU A 91 -2.86 9.59 -13.72
CA LEU A 91 -1.70 9.53 -12.85
C LEU A 91 -1.04 8.16 -12.93
N ILE A 92 -1.83 7.12 -12.80
CA ILE A 92 -1.25 5.79 -12.67
C ILE A 92 -0.85 5.16 -13.99
N GLY A 93 -1.55 5.49 -15.08
CA GLY A 93 -1.28 4.86 -16.37
C GLY A 93 -1.29 3.35 -16.25
N ASP A 94 -0.21 2.70 -16.66
CA ASP A 94 -0.06 1.25 -16.54
C ASP A 94 0.63 0.84 -15.25
N GLY A 95 0.91 1.78 -14.39
CA GLY A 95 1.56 1.52 -13.11
C GLY A 95 3.05 1.78 -13.08
N THR A 96 3.65 2.09 -14.22
CA THR A 96 5.09 2.34 -14.25
C THR A 96 5.43 3.51 -13.32
N GLY A 97 6.37 3.27 -12.41
CA GLY A 97 6.81 4.28 -11.47
C GLY A 97 5.91 4.44 -10.26
N ILE A 98 4.89 3.62 -10.12
CA ILE A 98 3.97 3.69 -8.99
C ILE A 98 4.39 2.69 -7.93
N LEU A 99 4.49 3.17 -6.70
CA LEU A 99 4.68 2.31 -5.54
C LEU A 99 3.33 2.07 -4.89
N ILE A 100 2.95 0.81 -4.81
CA ILE A 100 1.73 0.42 -4.12
C ILE A 100 2.10 0.05 -2.69
N ILE A 101 1.48 0.69 -1.73
CA ILE A 101 1.81 0.50 -0.33
C ILE A 101 0.60 -0.06 0.42
N ASP A 102 0.83 -1.13 1.14
CA ASP A 102 -0.17 -1.72 2.03
C ASP A 102 0.50 -1.99 3.37
N ASP A 103 -0.30 -2.29 4.38
CA ASP A 103 0.26 -2.57 5.70
C ASP A 103 0.59 -4.05 5.87
N LEU A 104 -0.21 -4.92 5.29
CA LEU A 104 -0.05 -6.35 5.47
C LEU A 104 -0.64 -7.07 4.28
N VAL A 105 0.10 -8.01 3.74
CA VAL A 105 -0.40 -8.86 2.67
C VAL A 105 -0.74 -10.22 3.28
N ASP A 106 -2.01 -10.58 3.20
CA ASP A 106 -2.47 -11.83 3.78
C ASP A 106 -2.51 -12.92 2.70
N THR A 107 -3.58 -12.96 1.91
CA THR A 107 -3.68 -13.96 0.86
C THR A 107 -3.13 -13.50 -0.47
N GLY A 108 -2.96 -12.22 -0.62
CA GLY A 108 -2.52 -11.66 -1.89
C GLY A 108 -3.62 -11.31 -2.84
N LYS A 109 -4.86 -11.63 -2.50
CA LYS A 109 -5.97 -11.38 -3.42
C LYS A 109 -6.23 -9.89 -3.61
N THR A 110 -6.14 -9.13 -2.55
CA THR A 110 -6.28 -7.69 -2.64
C THR A 110 -5.21 -7.11 -3.54
N LEU A 111 -3.99 -7.56 -3.35
CA LEU A 111 -2.89 -7.06 -4.15
C LEU A 111 -3.04 -7.46 -5.62
N GLU A 112 -3.53 -8.65 -5.89
CA GLU A 112 -3.80 -9.05 -7.26
C GLU A 112 -4.82 -8.14 -7.93
N ALA A 113 -5.89 -7.81 -7.20
CA ALA A 113 -6.91 -6.93 -7.74
C ALA A 113 -6.33 -5.54 -8.03
N VAL A 114 -5.52 -5.05 -7.13
CA VAL A 114 -4.90 -3.73 -7.30
C VAL A 114 -3.92 -3.76 -8.46
N ARG A 115 -3.12 -4.80 -8.58
CA ARG A 115 -2.14 -4.87 -9.65
C ARG A 115 -2.77 -5.12 -11.01
N SER A 116 -3.99 -5.65 -11.05
CA SER A 116 -4.67 -5.78 -12.33
C SER A 116 -4.93 -4.39 -12.94
N LEU A 117 -5.08 -3.39 -12.09
CA LEU A 117 -5.29 -2.03 -12.54
C LEU A 117 -3.96 -1.34 -12.88
N MET A 118 -2.89 -1.77 -12.23
CA MET A 118 -1.57 -1.17 -12.38
C MET A 118 -0.53 -2.27 -12.59
N PRO A 119 -0.55 -2.92 -13.75
CA PRO A 119 0.27 -4.13 -13.91
C PRO A 119 1.77 -3.90 -13.84
N LYS A 120 2.23 -2.68 -14.05
CA LYS A 120 3.65 -2.40 -14.01
C LYS A 120 4.10 -1.70 -12.76
N ALA A 121 3.21 -1.62 -11.78
CA ALA A 121 3.57 -1.03 -10.51
C ALA A 121 4.54 -1.90 -9.72
#